data_bfe8137feb5dd16bd3def095d7f22468
#
_entry.id   bfe8137feb5dd16bd3def095d7f22468
#
_cell.length_a   1.000
_cell.length_b   1.000
_cell.length_c   1.000
_cell.angle_alpha   90.00
_cell.angle_beta   90.00
_cell.angle_gamma   90.00
#
_symmetry.space_group_name_H-M   'P 1'
#
loop_
_entity.id
_entity.type
_entity.pdbx_description
1 polymer ?
#
loop_
_entity_poly.entity_id
_entity_poly.type
_entity_poly.pdbx_seq_one_letter_code
_entity_poly.pdbx_strand_id
1 'polypeptide(L)'
;MDISVVIPLYNEDESLPELTAWIERVMAANHFTYEIIMVDDGSSDNSWALIETLSTQNEHIRAIKFRRNYGKSAALHCGFQNAQGDVVITMDADMQDSPDEIPALYQMIMSEDYDMVSGWKKKRFDPKSKTIPTKLFNATARKFSGIHLHDFNCGLKAYKNKVVKSIEVYGEMHRYIPYLAKNAGFQKIGEKVVHHQARKFGKTKFGGWNRFFNGYLDLISLWFLSKFGIKP
;
A
#
# COMPACT_ATOMS: atom_id res chain seq x y z
N MET A 1 -10.61 14.93 9.21
CA MET A 1 -9.56 14.87 8.14
C MET A 1 -9.99 13.82 7.15
N ASP A 2 -10.02 14.17 5.85
CA ASP A 2 -10.58 13.26 4.85
C ASP A 2 -9.64 12.08 4.54
N ILE A 3 -8.35 12.37 4.32
CA ILE A 3 -7.42 11.37 3.77
C ILE A 3 -6.09 11.33 4.53
N SER A 4 -5.61 10.11 4.85
CA SER A 4 -4.22 9.84 5.19
C SER A 4 -3.57 9.05 4.06
N VAL A 5 -2.52 9.58 3.44
CA VAL A 5 -1.72 8.86 2.44
C VAL A 5 -0.51 8.25 3.13
N VAL A 6 -0.43 6.92 3.17
CA VAL A 6 0.67 6.18 3.78
C VAL A 6 1.65 5.70 2.71
N ILE A 7 2.88 6.16 2.79
CA ILE A 7 3.96 5.89 1.82
C ILE A 7 5.11 5.18 2.53
N PRO A 8 5.19 3.83 2.47
CA PRO A 8 6.37 3.11 2.88
C PRO A 8 7.48 3.30 1.85
N LEU A 9 8.69 3.63 2.29
CA LEU A 9 9.81 3.87 1.38
C LEU A 9 11.13 3.26 1.88
N TYR A 10 11.99 2.93 0.93
CA TYR A 10 13.34 2.44 1.19
C TYR A 10 14.23 2.77 -0.01
N ASN A 11 15.17 3.72 0.15
CA ASN A 11 16.06 4.21 -0.90
C ASN A 11 15.30 4.70 -2.15
N GLU A 12 14.48 5.73 -2.00
CA GLU A 12 13.64 6.31 -3.05
C GLU A 12 13.80 7.84 -3.17
N ASP A 13 14.97 8.39 -2.81
CA ASP A 13 15.25 9.85 -2.76
C ASP A 13 14.92 10.58 -4.07
N GLU A 14 15.17 9.95 -5.24
CA GLU A 14 14.93 10.57 -6.54
C GLU A 14 13.44 10.83 -6.84
N SER A 15 12.53 10.02 -6.29
CA SER A 15 11.11 10.06 -6.62
C SER A 15 10.27 10.93 -5.68
N LEU A 16 10.70 11.10 -4.43
CA LEU A 16 9.91 11.71 -3.36
C LEU A 16 9.46 13.14 -3.64
N PRO A 17 10.29 14.06 -4.19
CA PRO A 17 9.85 15.44 -4.42
C PRO A 17 8.72 15.52 -5.47
N GLU A 18 8.85 14.75 -6.56
CA GLU A 18 7.84 14.74 -7.62
C GLU A 18 6.54 14.08 -7.16
N LEU A 19 6.64 12.97 -6.41
CA LEU A 19 5.48 12.28 -5.84
C LEU A 19 4.71 13.18 -4.86
N THR A 20 5.42 13.84 -3.96
CA THR A 20 4.84 14.75 -2.98
C THR A 20 4.08 15.88 -3.66
N ALA A 21 4.73 16.58 -4.58
CA ALA A 21 4.10 17.68 -5.34
C ALA A 21 2.88 17.19 -6.15
N TRP A 22 2.90 15.95 -6.65
CA TRP A 22 1.75 15.40 -7.36
C TRP A 22 0.58 15.12 -6.43
N ILE A 23 0.83 14.51 -5.25
CA ILE A 23 -0.21 14.28 -4.24
C ILE A 23 -0.81 15.61 -3.80
N GLU A 24 0.00 16.61 -3.44
CA GLU A 24 -0.46 17.94 -3.02
C GLU A 24 -1.38 18.59 -4.06
N ARG A 25 -0.99 18.54 -5.34
CA ARG A 25 -1.82 19.05 -6.43
C ARG A 25 -3.18 18.36 -6.51
N VAL A 26 -3.21 17.04 -6.36
CA VAL A 26 -4.47 16.27 -6.39
C VAL A 26 -5.35 16.61 -5.19
N MET A 27 -4.77 16.72 -3.99
CA MET A 27 -5.49 17.10 -2.78
C MET A 27 -6.10 18.48 -2.89
N ALA A 28 -5.30 19.47 -3.33
CA ALA A 28 -5.75 20.85 -3.52
C ALA A 28 -6.88 20.95 -4.56
N ALA A 29 -6.74 20.27 -5.70
CA ALA A 29 -7.74 20.29 -6.78
C ALA A 29 -9.09 19.70 -6.36
N ASN A 30 -9.12 18.82 -5.34
CA ASN A 30 -10.33 18.20 -4.83
C ASN A 30 -10.76 18.72 -3.46
N HIS A 31 -10.10 19.74 -2.93
CA HIS A 31 -10.39 20.36 -1.61
C HIS A 31 -10.37 19.37 -0.45
N PHE A 32 -9.54 18.33 -0.50
CA PHE A 32 -9.39 17.38 0.60
C PHE A 32 -8.55 17.94 1.74
N THR A 33 -8.98 17.69 2.97
CA THR A 33 -8.13 17.80 4.16
C THR A 33 -7.33 16.50 4.29
N TYR A 34 -5.98 16.59 4.39
CA TYR A 34 -5.13 15.42 4.26
C TYR A 34 -3.87 15.48 5.10
N GLU A 35 -3.26 14.32 5.27
CA GLU A 35 -1.88 14.15 5.71
C GLU A 35 -1.16 13.14 4.80
N ILE A 36 0.16 13.28 4.70
CA ILE A 36 1.05 12.31 4.04
C ILE A 36 1.98 11.74 5.11
N ILE A 37 1.88 10.44 5.36
CA ILE A 37 2.71 9.74 6.33
C ILE A 37 3.79 8.97 5.57
N MET A 38 5.01 9.49 5.59
CA MET A 38 6.17 8.87 4.96
C MET A 38 6.92 8.03 6.00
N VAL A 39 7.00 6.72 5.77
CA VAL A 39 7.68 5.80 6.68
C VAL A 39 8.94 5.29 6.01
N ASP A 40 10.09 5.81 6.42
CA ASP A 40 11.42 5.38 5.95
C ASP A 40 11.82 4.08 6.65
N ASP A 41 11.88 3.02 5.87
CA ASP A 41 12.26 1.66 6.33
C ASP A 41 13.78 1.49 6.42
N GLY A 42 14.47 2.47 7.01
CA GLY A 42 15.90 2.44 7.27
C GLY A 42 16.76 2.64 6.03
N SER A 43 16.42 3.61 5.18
CA SER A 43 17.18 3.96 3.97
C SER A 43 18.64 4.30 4.26
N SER A 44 19.49 3.99 3.29
CA SER A 44 20.93 4.29 3.30
C SER A 44 21.35 5.41 2.33
N ASP A 45 20.39 5.89 1.52
CA ASP A 45 20.53 7.04 0.62
C ASP A 45 20.07 8.35 1.30
N ASN A 46 19.78 9.38 0.51
CA ASN A 46 19.31 10.67 1.02
C ASN A 46 17.81 10.72 1.33
N SER A 47 17.08 9.59 1.23
CA SER A 47 15.61 9.56 1.44
C SER A 47 15.21 10.18 2.78
N TRP A 48 15.89 9.81 3.88
CA TRP A 48 15.56 10.37 5.20
C TRP A 48 15.74 11.89 5.26
N ALA A 49 16.91 12.40 4.87
CA ALA A 49 17.18 13.84 4.92
C ALA A 49 16.17 14.64 4.08
N LEU A 50 15.73 14.05 2.97
CA LEU A 50 14.75 14.65 2.08
C LEU A 50 13.35 14.71 2.71
N ILE A 51 12.84 13.59 3.28
CA ILE A 51 11.51 13.61 3.91
C ILE A 51 11.49 14.45 5.19
N GLU A 52 12.59 14.53 5.92
CA GLU A 52 12.74 15.45 7.05
C GLU A 52 12.65 16.92 6.60
N THR A 53 13.30 17.25 5.49
CA THR A 53 13.20 18.60 4.88
C THR A 53 11.76 18.87 4.41
N LEU A 54 11.13 17.94 3.69
CA LEU A 54 9.75 18.08 3.23
C LEU A 54 8.78 18.27 4.39
N SER A 55 8.95 17.55 5.49
CA SER A 55 8.10 17.65 6.68
C SER A 55 8.24 18.99 7.42
N THR A 56 9.41 19.64 7.34
CA THR A 56 9.60 20.98 7.91
C THR A 56 9.00 22.10 7.04
N GLN A 57 8.87 21.85 5.74
CA GLN A 57 8.33 22.81 4.76
C GLN A 57 6.82 22.70 4.59
N ASN A 58 6.23 21.55 4.91
CA ASN A 58 4.81 21.27 4.74
C ASN A 58 4.24 20.53 5.96
N GLU A 59 3.34 21.20 6.68
CA GLU A 59 2.68 20.67 7.88
C GLU A 59 1.81 19.44 7.63
N HIS A 60 1.41 19.18 6.38
CA HIS A 60 0.69 17.96 6.01
C HIS A 60 1.57 16.73 5.94
N ILE A 61 2.91 16.88 5.98
CA ILE A 61 3.85 15.75 5.86
C ILE A 61 4.35 15.34 7.23
N ARG A 62 4.18 14.07 7.53
CA ARG A 62 4.72 13.42 8.74
C ARG A 62 5.78 12.41 8.36
N ALA A 63 6.99 12.58 8.89
CA ALA A 63 8.13 11.72 8.65
C ALA A 63 8.34 10.75 9.83
N ILE A 64 8.47 9.45 9.54
CA ILE A 64 8.79 8.41 10.52
C ILE A 64 9.98 7.63 10.01
N LYS A 65 11.01 7.43 10.85
CA LYS A 65 12.23 6.70 10.52
C LYS A 65 12.37 5.41 11.32
N PHE A 66 12.66 4.32 10.63
CA PHE A 66 13.07 3.08 11.27
C PHE A 66 14.59 3.03 11.46
N ARG A 67 15.03 2.37 12.53
CA ARG A 67 16.47 2.20 12.84
C ARG A 67 17.19 1.29 11.83
N ARG A 68 16.46 0.40 11.14
CA ARG A 68 16.97 -0.51 10.10
C ARG A 68 15.81 -0.93 9.21
N ASN A 69 16.08 -1.63 8.13
CA ASN A 69 15.03 -2.22 7.30
C ASN A 69 14.29 -3.36 8.05
N TYR A 70 12.98 -3.19 8.25
CA TYR A 70 12.06 -4.17 8.84
C TYR A 70 11.08 -4.71 7.81
N GLY A 71 11.08 -4.18 6.60
CA GLY A 71 10.21 -4.56 5.49
C GLY A 71 8.93 -3.74 5.36
N LYS A 72 8.37 -3.79 4.16
CA LYS A 72 7.20 -2.99 3.76
C LYS A 72 5.99 -3.17 4.69
N SER A 73 5.75 -4.38 5.20
CA SER A 73 4.63 -4.64 6.10
C SER A 73 4.73 -3.87 7.41
N ALA A 74 5.92 -3.84 8.02
CA ALA A 74 6.17 -3.08 9.23
C ALA A 74 5.98 -1.57 9.01
N ALA A 75 6.48 -1.04 7.88
CA ALA A 75 6.31 0.36 7.51
C ALA A 75 4.83 0.72 7.29
N LEU A 76 4.06 -0.14 6.60
CA LEU A 76 2.61 0.04 6.44
C LEU A 76 1.89 -0.02 7.77
N HIS A 77 2.19 -1.00 8.63
CA HIS A 77 1.57 -1.10 9.95
C HIS A 77 1.82 0.16 10.78
N CYS A 78 3.05 0.65 10.82
CA CYS A 78 3.40 1.90 11.49
C CYS A 78 2.60 3.09 10.93
N GLY A 79 2.51 3.21 9.60
CA GLY A 79 1.70 4.24 8.94
C GLY A 79 0.22 4.12 9.30
N PHE A 80 -0.35 2.92 9.31
CA PHE A 80 -1.74 2.64 9.69
C PHE A 80 -2.04 3.07 11.12
N GLN A 81 -1.14 2.78 12.06
CA GLN A 81 -1.32 3.19 13.47
C GLN A 81 -1.30 4.71 13.64
N ASN A 82 -0.57 5.43 12.77
CA ASN A 82 -0.46 6.89 12.81
C ASN A 82 -1.51 7.62 11.98
N ALA A 83 -2.22 6.95 11.07
CA ALA A 83 -3.22 7.56 10.19
C ALA A 83 -4.44 8.10 10.97
N GLN A 84 -4.87 9.34 10.64
CA GLN A 84 -5.98 10.04 11.29
C GLN A 84 -7.16 10.31 10.34
N GLY A 85 -6.94 10.24 9.01
CA GLY A 85 -7.96 10.46 8.01
C GLY A 85 -9.06 9.40 8.03
N ASP A 86 -10.28 9.75 7.64
CA ASP A 86 -11.42 8.84 7.54
C ASP A 86 -11.15 7.74 6.49
N VAL A 87 -10.45 8.10 5.42
CA VAL A 87 -9.94 7.19 4.40
C VAL A 87 -8.42 7.12 4.46
N VAL A 88 -7.87 5.92 4.55
CA VAL A 88 -6.43 5.69 4.47
C VAL A 88 -6.08 5.14 3.09
N ILE A 89 -5.13 5.76 2.41
CA ILE A 89 -4.66 5.35 1.08
C ILE A 89 -3.20 4.94 1.18
N THR A 90 -2.88 3.72 0.75
CA THR A 90 -1.48 3.29 0.60
C THR A 90 -1.00 3.54 -0.82
N MET A 91 0.26 3.92 -0.98
CA MET A 91 0.90 4.17 -2.27
C MET A 91 2.39 3.84 -2.21
N ASP A 92 2.94 3.28 -3.28
CA ASP A 92 4.37 3.04 -3.39
C ASP A 92 5.11 4.34 -3.77
N ALA A 93 6.33 4.52 -3.25
CA ALA A 93 7.13 5.74 -3.49
C ALA A 93 7.73 5.82 -4.91
N ASP A 94 7.66 4.77 -5.71
CA ASP A 94 8.38 4.60 -6.98
C ASP A 94 7.73 5.24 -8.22
N MET A 95 6.71 6.07 -8.02
CA MET A 95 5.98 6.79 -9.10
C MET A 95 5.26 5.88 -10.10
N GLN A 96 5.08 4.59 -9.80
CA GLN A 96 4.36 3.69 -10.71
C GLN A 96 2.83 3.78 -10.55
N ASP A 97 2.36 4.16 -9.38
CA ASP A 97 0.95 4.40 -9.08
C ASP A 97 0.61 5.89 -9.24
N SER A 98 -0.54 6.20 -9.83
CA SER A 98 -0.97 7.58 -10.08
C SER A 98 -1.75 8.15 -8.88
N PRO A 99 -1.33 9.25 -8.26
CA PRO A 99 -2.12 9.98 -7.29
C PRO A 99 -3.48 10.47 -7.83
N ASP A 100 -3.64 10.63 -9.14
CA ASP A 100 -4.92 11.05 -9.74
C ASP A 100 -6.05 10.04 -9.54
N GLU A 101 -5.73 8.81 -9.09
CA GLU A 101 -6.72 7.80 -8.72
C GLU A 101 -7.34 8.02 -7.32
N ILE A 102 -6.72 8.85 -6.49
CA ILE A 102 -7.13 9.10 -5.09
C ILE A 102 -8.59 9.55 -4.99
N PRO A 103 -9.08 10.53 -5.76
CA PRO A 103 -10.46 10.99 -5.62
C PRO A 103 -11.49 9.91 -5.89
N ALA A 104 -11.25 9.08 -6.92
CA ALA A 104 -12.17 8.00 -7.25
C ALA A 104 -12.15 6.87 -6.20
N LEU A 105 -10.97 6.55 -5.64
CA LEU A 105 -10.84 5.59 -4.54
C LEU A 105 -11.54 6.10 -3.27
N TYR A 106 -11.38 7.39 -2.94
CA TYR A 106 -12.08 8.04 -1.83
C TYR A 106 -13.60 7.94 -2.00
N GLN A 107 -14.12 8.26 -3.19
CA GLN A 107 -15.54 8.18 -3.49
C GLN A 107 -16.08 6.76 -3.30
N MET A 108 -15.36 5.72 -3.74
CA MET A 108 -15.78 4.32 -3.52
C MET A 108 -15.88 3.97 -2.03
N ILE A 109 -14.96 4.47 -1.19
CA ILE A 109 -15.02 4.24 0.26
C ILE A 109 -16.19 4.99 0.89
N MET A 110 -16.33 6.29 0.59
CA MET A 110 -17.27 7.17 1.31
C MET A 110 -18.70 7.09 0.76
N SER A 111 -18.86 7.07 -0.56
CA SER A 111 -20.19 7.15 -1.19
C SER A 111 -20.76 5.77 -1.55
N GLU A 112 -19.89 4.84 -1.96
CA GLU A 112 -20.31 3.47 -2.30
C GLU A 112 -20.15 2.51 -1.11
N ASP A 113 -19.67 3.00 0.04
CA ASP A 113 -19.55 2.30 1.32
C ASP A 113 -18.65 1.04 1.29
N TYR A 114 -17.65 0.99 0.40
CA TYR A 114 -16.65 -0.07 0.47
C TYR A 114 -15.83 0.04 1.75
N ASP A 115 -15.50 -1.11 2.36
CA ASP A 115 -14.58 -1.16 3.50
C ASP A 115 -13.14 -1.01 3.02
N MET A 116 -12.84 -1.58 1.86
CA MET A 116 -11.54 -1.52 1.21
C MET A 116 -11.70 -1.59 -0.31
N VAL A 117 -10.84 -0.87 -1.03
CA VAL A 117 -10.71 -0.95 -2.49
C VAL A 117 -9.27 -1.17 -2.87
N SER A 118 -8.97 -2.20 -3.67
CA SER A 118 -7.65 -2.47 -4.23
C SER A 118 -7.54 -1.91 -5.65
N GLY A 119 -6.41 -1.32 -6.00
CA GLY A 119 -6.12 -1.02 -7.39
C GLY A 119 -5.91 -2.31 -8.20
N TRP A 120 -6.32 -2.29 -9.46
CA TRP A 120 -6.03 -3.33 -10.44
C TRP A 120 -5.21 -2.78 -11.60
N LYS A 121 -3.94 -3.16 -11.66
CA LYS A 121 -3.02 -2.82 -12.76
C LYS A 121 -3.31 -3.70 -13.97
N LYS A 122 -4.41 -3.40 -14.70
CA LYS A 122 -4.86 -4.18 -15.87
C LYS A 122 -3.82 -4.20 -16.99
N LYS A 123 -3.18 -3.06 -17.26
CA LYS A 123 -2.00 -2.93 -18.14
C LYS A 123 -0.77 -2.78 -17.26
N ARG A 124 0.16 -3.75 -17.33
CA ARG A 124 1.41 -3.73 -16.58
C ARG A 124 2.58 -3.48 -17.52
N PHE A 125 3.48 -2.60 -17.13
CA PHE A 125 4.75 -2.36 -17.81
C PHE A 125 5.89 -3.24 -17.26
N ASP A 126 5.58 -4.15 -16.34
CA ASP A 126 6.53 -5.09 -15.76
C ASP A 126 6.97 -6.19 -16.75
N PRO A 127 8.23 -6.69 -16.67
CA PRO A 127 8.72 -7.81 -17.48
C PRO A 127 7.87 -9.09 -17.27
N LYS A 128 7.79 -9.93 -18.31
CA LYS A 128 7.04 -11.21 -18.28
C LYS A 128 7.49 -12.13 -17.14
N SER A 129 8.77 -12.10 -16.77
CA SER A 129 9.33 -12.85 -15.63
C SER A 129 8.69 -12.53 -14.28
N LYS A 130 8.10 -11.32 -14.13
CA LYS A 130 7.38 -10.90 -12.93
C LYS A 130 5.87 -11.12 -13.05
N THR A 131 5.32 -11.02 -14.27
CA THR A 131 3.86 -11.08 -14.46
C THR A 131 3.30 -12.48 -14.32
N ILE A 132 4.04 -13.55 -14.77
CA ILE A 132 3.59 -14.94 -14.67
C ILE A 132 3.48 -15.40 -13.19
N PRO A 133 4.52 -15.25 -12.34
CA PRO A 133 4.41 -15.58 -10.92
C PRO A 133 3.30 -14.78 -10.21
N THR A 134 3.11 -13.51 -10.56
CA THR A 134 2.05 -12.67 -9.99
C THR A 134 0.66 -13.19 -10.35
N LYS A 135 0.43 -13.65 -11.59
CA LYS A 135 -0.87 -14.22 -12.00
C LYS A 135 -1.19 -15.50 -11.22
N LEU A 136 -0.20 -16.39 -11.07
CA LEU A 136 -0.37 -17.63 -10.31
C LEU A 136 -0.67 -17.32 -8.83
N PHE A 137 0.10 -16.40 -8.24
CA PHE A 137 -0.13 -15.94 -6.88
C PHE A 137 -1.56 -15.39 -6.70
N ASN A 138 -2.01 -14.49 -7.57
CA ASN A 138 -3.35 -13.90 -7.49
C ASN A 138 -4.46 -14.95 -7.65
N ALA A 139 -4.27 -15.94 -8.52
CA ALA A 139 -5.22 -17.06 -8.68
C ALA A 139 -5.34 -17.89 -7.41
N THR A 140 -4.20 -18.21 -6.78
CA THR A 140 -4.15 -18.96 -5.52
C THR A 140 -4.75 -18.14 -4.38
N ALA A 141 -4.40 -16.86 -4.27
CA ALA A 141 -4.93 -15.96 -3.25
C ALA A 141 -6.46 -15.81 -3.35
N ARG A 142 -7.02 -15.70 -4.56
CA ARG A 142 -8.47 -15.70 -4.79
C ARG A 142 -9.14 -16.98 -4.30
N LYS A 143 -8.60 -18.14 -4.72
CA LYS A 143 -9.18 -19.44 -4.34
C LYS A 143 -9.15 -19.65 -2.83
N PHE A 144 -8.08 -19.19 -2.20
CA PHE A 144 -7.87 -19.34 -0.77
C PHE A 144 -8.72 -18.37 0.07
N SER A 145 -8.72 -17.08 -0.29
CA SER A 145 -9.42 -16.03 0.47
C SER A 145 -10.92 -15.97 0.17
N GLY A 146 -11.36 -16.50 -0.97
CA GLY A 146 -12.71 -16.27 -1.49
C GLY A 146 -13.01 -14.79 -1.77
N ILE A 147 -11.96 -13.99 -2.06
CA ILE A 147 -12.09 -12.58 -2.43
C ILE A 147 -11.82 -12.45 -3.93
N HIS A 148 -12.74 -11.82 -4.65
CA HIS A 148 -12.67 -11.67 -6.10
C HIS A 148 -11.86 -10.43 -6.52
N LEU A 149 -10.53 -10.45 -6.30
CA LEU A 149 -9.61 -9.43 -6.77
C LEU A 149 -8.71 -9.98 -7.88
N HIS A 150 -8.45 -9.18 -8.93
CA HIS A 150 -7.48 -9.51 -9.96
C HIS A 150 -6.04 -9.24 -9.52
N ASP A 151 -5.84 -8.27 -8.62
CA ASP A 151 -4.52 -7.84 -8.17
C ASP A 151 -4.42 -7.63 -6.66
N PHE A 152 -3.94 -8.65 -5.94
CA PHE A 152 -3.65 -8.55 -4.51
C PHE A 152 -2.38 -7.72 -4.22
N ASN A 153 -1.46 -7.64 -5.20
CA ASN A 153 -0.13 -7.03 -5.04
C ASN A 153 -0.07 -5.53 -5.38
N CYS A 154 -1.17 -4.91 -5.81
CA CYS A 154 -1.19 -3.48 -6.08
C CYS A 154 -0.83 -2.69 -4.80
N GLY A 155 0.11 -1.73 -4.88
CA GLY A 155 0.48 -0.85 -3.78
C GLY A 155 -0.62 0.16 -3.47
N LEU A 156 -1.31 0.62 -4.50
CA LEU A 156 -2.39 1.59 -4.37
C LEU A 156 -3.67 0.92 -3.89
N LYS A 157 -4.07 1.24 -2.68
CA LYS A 157 -5.29 0.74 -2.04
C LYS A 157 -5.90 1.82 -1.16
N ALA A 158 -7.21 1.82 -1.02
CA ALA A 158 -7.95 2.68 -0.10
C ALA A 158 -8.71 1.85 0.93
N TYR A 159 -8.83 2.37 2.14
CA TYR A 159 -9.46 1.71 3.28
C TYR A 159 -10.26 2.70 4.10
N LYS A 160 -11.38 2.29 4.70
CA LYS A 160 -11.90 3.00 5.88
C LYS A 160 -10.86 2.94 6.99
N ASN A 161 -10.69 4.01 7.76
CA ASN A 161 -9.72 4.07 8.86
C ASN A 161 -9.89 2.89 9.83
N LYS A 162 -11.12 2.54 10.19
CA LYS A 162 -11.42 1.41 11.07
C LYS A 162 -10.85 0.07 10.59
N VAL A 163 -10.69 -0.13 9.27
CA VAL A 163 -10.10 -1.35 8.71
C VAL A 163 -8.64 -1.45 9.09
N VAL A 164 -7.87 -0.40 8.81
CA VAL A 164 -6.42 -0.39 9.08
C VAL A 164 -6.10 -0.41 10.57
N LYS A 165 -6.99 0.13 11.41
CA LYS A 165 -6.85 0.05 12.88
C LYS A 165 -7.21 -1.32 13.47
N SER A 166 -7.92 -2.16 12.70
CA SER A 166 -8.37 -3.48 13.17
C SER A 166 -7.47 -4.63 12.70
N ILE A 167 -6.44 -4.36 11.91
CA ILE A 167 -5.55 -5.38 11.38
C ILE A 167 -4.10 -5.12 11.79
N GLU A 168 -3.37 -6.20 12.01
CA GLU A 168 -1.92 -6.17 12.18
C GLU A 168 -1.23 -6.67 10.90
N VAL A 169 -0.19 -5.97 10.45
CA VAL A 169 0.53 -6.29 9.21
C VAL A 169 2.01 -6.47 9.53
N TYR A 170 2.51 -7.70 9.41
CA TYR A 170 3.92 -8.04 9.66
C TYR A 170 4.45 -9.01 8.60
N GLY A 171 5.75 -9.32 8.61
CA GLY A 171 6.38 -10.21 7.63
C GLY A 171 6.13 -9.74 6.18
N GLU A 172 5.59 -10.60 5.33
CA GLU A 172 5.19 -10.27 3.96
C GLU A 172 3.67 -10.08 3.80
N MET A 173 2.94 -9.87 4.90
CA MET A 173 1.47 -9.81 4.92
C MET A 173 0.86 -8.60 4.21
N HIS A 174 1.65 -7.62 3.79
CA HIS A 174 1.17 -6.48 3.00
C HIS A 174 0.39 -6.90 1.73
N ARG A 175 0.64 -8.09 1.21
CA ARG A 175 -0.07 -8.66 0.05
C ARG A 175 -1.43 -9.25 0.41
N TYR A 176 -1.60 -9.59 1.68
CA TYR A 176 -2.79 -10.25 2.21
C TYR A 176 -3.70 -9.33 3.01
N ILE A 177 -3.45 -8.02 2.97
CA ILE A 177 -4.32 -7.04 3.65
C ILE A 177 -5.81 -7.25 3.32
N PRO A 178 -6.22 -7.56 2.05
CA PRO A 178 -7.63 -7.87 1.79
C PRO A 178 -8.15 -9.06 2.59
N TYR A 179 -7.31 -10.09 2.77
CA TYR A 179 -7.67 -11.27 3.57
C TYR A 179 -7.72 -10.95 5.06
N LEU A 180 -6.77 -10.16 5.58
CA LEU A 180 -6.77 -9.70 6.97
C LEU A 180 -8.03 -8.86 7.26
N ALA A 181 -8.38 -7.95 6.37
CA ALA A 181 -9.59 -7.14 6.47
C ALA A 181 -10.86 -8.02 6.51
N LYS A 182 -10.97 -9.01 5.61
CA LYS A 182 -12.08 -9.96 5.59
C LYS A 182 -12.19 -10.74 6.90
N ASN A 183 -11.08 -11.22 7.45
CA ASN A 183 -11.05 -11.95 8.72
C ASN A 183 -11.39 -11.06 9.92
N ALA A 184 -11.09 -9.76 9.84
CA ALA A 184 -11.49 -8.78 10.83
C ALA A 184 -12.97 -8.36 10.71
N GLY A 185 -13.74 -8.96 9.79
CA GLY A 185 -15.18 -8.74 9.62
C GLY A 185 -15.57 -7.75 8.53
N PHE A 186 -14.62 -7.19 7.78
CA PHE A 186 -14.89 -6.25 6.69
C PHE A 186 -15.14 -7.00 5.38
N GLN A 187 -16.39 -7.02 4.93
CA GLN A 187 -16.82 -7.88 3.82
C GLN A 187 -16.88 -7.16 2.48
N LYS A 188 -17.06 -5.83 2.47
CA LYS A 188 -17.27 -5.07 1.24
C LYS A 188 -15.93 -4.63 0.65
N ILE A 189 -15.24 -5.59 0.03
CA ILE A 189 -13.93 -5.41 -0.61
C ILE A 189 -14.13 -5.28 -2.12
N GLY A 190 -13.69 -4.15 -2.68
CA GLY A 190 -13.81 -3.83 -4.10
C GLY A 190 -12.47 -3.73 -4.82
N GLU A 191 -12.54 -3.54 -6.12
CA GLU A 191 -11.38 -3.34 -7.00
C GLU A 191 -11.67 -2.25 -8.02
N LYS A 192 -10.67 -1.41 -8.31
CA LYS A 192 -10.71 -0.36 -9.32
C LYS A 192 -9.56 -0.53 -10.30
N VAL A 193 -9.85 -0.51 -11.60
CA VAL A 193 -8.78 -0.41 -12.61
C VAL A 193 -8.07 0.92 -12.43
N VAL A 194 -6.76 0.87 -12.20
CA VAL A 194 -5.92 2.04 -11.97
C VAL A 194 -4.87 2.19 -13.06
N HIS A 195 -4.47 3.43 -13.31
CA HIS A 195 -3.38 3.72 -14.23
C HIS A 195 -2.04 3.32 -13.60
N HIS A 196 -1.26 2.56 -14.35
CA HIS A 196 0.08 2.13 -13.95
C HIS A 196 1.10 2.68 -14.93
N GLN A 197 2.16 3.30 -14.41
CA GLN A 197 3.23 3.87 -15.20
C GLN A 197 4.49 3.00 -15.17
N ALA A 198 5.34 3.15 -16.18
CA ALA A 198 6.67 2.58 -16.10
C ALA A 198 7.47 3.29 -14.99
N ARG A 199 8.29 2.53 -14.27
CA ARG A 199 9.17 3.11 -13.24
C ARG A 199 10.06 4.19 -13.86
N LYS A 200 10.04 5.39 -13.30
CA LYS A 200 10.80 6.54 -13.77
C LYS A 200 12.18 6.60 -13.10
N PHE A 201 12.25 6.26 -11.81
CA PHE A 201 13.45 6.36 -10.98
C PHE A 201 13.82 5.03 -10.33
N GLY A 202 15.10 4.90 -9.94
CA GLY A 202 15.62 3.78 -9.16
C GLY A 202 15.67 2.44 -9.90
N LYS A 203 16.15 1.40 -9.20
CA LYS A 203 16.24 0.02 -9.69
C LYS A 203 15.34 -0.91 -8.87
N THR A 204 14.85 -1.97 -9.49
CA THR A 204 14.08 -3.01 -8.76
C THR A 204 14.97 -3.67 -7.71
N LYS A 205 14.63 -3.52 -6.44
CA LYS A 205 15.43 -3.97 -5.29
C LYS A 205 15.18 -5.45 -4.91
N PHE A 206 14.24 -6.14 -5.54
CA PHE A 206 13.83 -7.50 -5.14
C PHE A 206 13.92 -8.51 -6.27
N GLY A 207 14.61 -9.65 -6.02
CA GLY A 207 14.69 -10.80 -6.91
C GLY A 207 13.39 -11.63 -6.91
N GLY A 208 13.03 -12.24 -8.08
CA GLY A 208 11.71 -12.83 -8.31
C GLY A 208 11.39 -14.11 -7.53
N TRP A 209 12.33 -15.06 -7.39
CA TRP A 209 12.07 -16.40 -6.86
C TRP A 209 11.92 -16.46 -5.35
N ASN A 210 12.78 -15.80 -4.58
CA ASN A 210 12.68 -15.76 -3.11
C ASN A 210 11.36 -15.12 -2.66
N ARG A 211 10.90 -14.13 -3.42
CA ARG A 211 9.64 -13.43 -3.18
C ARG A 211 8.41 -14.31 -3.40
N PHE A 212 8.50 -15.24 -4.34
CA PHE A 212 7.44 -16.21 -4.63
C PHE A 212 7.31 -17.24 -3.51
N PHE A 213 8.44 -17.82 -3.09
CA PHE A 213 8.44 -18.81 -2.00
C PHE A 213 7.99 -18.22 -0.66
N ASN A 214 8.48 -17.05 -0.29
CA ASN A 214 8.06 -16.39 0.95
C ASN A 214 6.56 -16.07 0.92
N GLY A 215 6.04 -15.54 -0.19
CA GLY A 215 4.61 -15.30 -0.33
C GLY A 215 3.75 -16.56 -0.19
N TYR A 216 4.24 -17.71 -0.62
CA TYR A 216 3.53 -18.99 -0.50
C TYR A 216 3.54 -19.50 0.95
N LEU A 217 4.66 -19.37 1.64
CA LEU A 217 4.78 -19.73 3.07
C LEU A 217 3.86 -18.87 3.94
N ASP A 218 3.78 -17.57 3.65
CA ASP A 218 2.87 -16.66 4.35
C ASP A 218 1.40 -17.04 4.13
N LEU A 219 1.04 -17.48 2.92
CA LEU A 219 -0.33 -17.95 2.64
C LEU A 219 -0.70 -19.17 3.50
N ILE A 220 0.23 -20.13 3.62
CA ILE A 220 0.03 -21.32 4.46
C ILE A 220 -0.07 -20.92 5.93
N SER A 221 0.79 -20.01 6.38
CA SER A 221 0.78 -19.50 7.76
C SER A 221 -0.52 -18.80 8.09
N LEU A 222 -1.02 -17.94 7.21
CA LEU A 222 -2.31 -17.27 7.36
C LEU A 222 -3.49 -18.25 7.39
N TRP A 223 -3.44 -19.29 6.55
CA TRP A 223 -4.46 -20.34 6.58
C TRP A 223 -4.48 -21.08 7.91
N PHE A 224 -3.30 -21.43 8.41
CA PHE A 224 -3.18 -22.12 9.70
C PHE A 224 -3.73 -21.23 10.83
N LEU A 225 -3.30 -19.97 10.88
CA LEU A 225 -3.78 -19.01 11.89
C LEU A 225 -5.30 -18.82 11.84
N SER A 226 -5.88 -18.70 10.65
CA SER A 226 -7.33 -18.53 10.50
C SER A 226 -8.14 -19.76 10.92
N LYS A 227 -7.62 -20.97 10.60
CA LYS A 227 -8.31 -22.23 10.88
C LYS A 227 -8.30 -22.60 12.36
N PHE A 228 -7.24 -22.22 13.06
CA PHE A 228 -7.09 -22.55 14.49
C PHE A 228 -7.48 -21.41 15.45
N GLY A 229 -8.12 -20.35 14.93
CA GLY A 229 -8.65 -19.26 15.75
C GLY A 229 -7.57 -18.40 16.43
N ILE A 230 -6.32 -18.57 16.03
CA ILE A 230 -5.23 -17.70 16.48
C ILE A 230 -5.37 -16.39 15.69
N LYS A 231 -5.89 -15.35 16.35
CA LYS A 231 -5.93 -14.02 15.75
C LYS A 231 -4.49 -13.57 15.51
N PRO A 232 -4.18 -13.07 14.30
CA PRO A 232 -2.88 -12.45 14.06
C PRO A 232 -2.70 -11.21 14.92
#